data_283485c5efbffedea256318c99138d3e
#
_entry.id   283485c5efbffedea256318c99138d3e
#
_cell.length_a   1.000
_cell.length_b   1.000
_cell.length_c   1.000
_cell.angle_alpha   90.00
_cell.angle_beta   90.00
_cell.angle_gamma   90.00
#
_symmetry.space_group_name_H-M   'P 1'
#
loop_
_entity.id
_entity.type
_entity.pdbx_description
1 polymer ?
#
loop_
_entity_poly.entity_id
_entity_poly.type
_entity_poly.pdbx_seq_one_letter_code
_entity_poly.pdbx_strand_id
1 'polypeptide(L)'
;MKNEDTLVWTPKQVVEKFISAFNSMDKNLLDQIWASPCVFMIGNQTNVFEKYSDAVDFNNILESGWKYTKINWIEDRYKSEDICLLRFNFSRFSKEEEEEELNNYTVSHLLRMLGDKWKISALIMDETSGMSGVASR
;
A
#
# COMPACT_ATOMS: atom_id res chain seq x y z
N MET A 1 17.45 -22.87 13.35
CA MET A 1 17.46 -21.42 13.34
C MET A 1 16.58 -20.88 12.19
N LYS A 2 15.82 -19.87 12.48
CA LYS A 2 14.98 -19.25 11.46
C LYS A 2 15.76 -18.17 10.74
N ASN A 3 15.58 -18.08 9.44
CA ASN A 3 16.05 -16.95 8.66
C ASN A 3 14.83 -16.07 8.33
N GLU A 4 15.05 -14.96 7.63
CA GLU A 4 13.97 -14.03 7.32
C GLU A 4 12.86 -14.67 6.49
N ASP A 5 13.19 -15.66 5.65
CA ASP A 5 12.20 -16.29 4.78
C ASP A 5 11.15 -17.08 5.56
N THR A 6 11.46 -17.43 6.81
CA THR A 6 10.52 -18.18 7.64
C THR A 6 9.72 -17.30 8.58
N LEU A 7 9.99 -16.00 8.59
CA LEU A 7 9.23 -15.08 9.43
C LEU A 7 7.87 -14.82 8.83
N VAL A 8 6.86 -14.82 9.68
CA VAL A 8 5.49 -14.49 9.28
C VAL A 8 5.16 -13.14 9.87
N TRP A 9 5.00 -12.16 9.00
CA TRP A 9 4.60 -10.82 9.43
C TRP A 9 3.12 -10.76 9.72
N THR A 10 2.73 -9.99 10.71
CA THR A 10 1.32 -9.68 10.94
C THR A 10 0.80 -8.78 9.81
N PRO A 11 -0.53 -8.72 9.60
CA PRO A 11 -1.06 -7.82 8.58
C PRO A 11 -0.60 -6.37 8.74
N LYS A 12 -0.55 -5.86 9.97
CA LYS A 12 -0.05 -4.49 10.20
C LYS A 12 1.40 -4.34 9.75
N GLN A 13 2.23 -5.34 10.08
CA GLN A 13 3.63 -5.32 9.66
C GLN A 13 3.76 -5.35 8.14
N VAL A 14 2.89 -6.10 7.45
CA VAL A 14 2.91 -6.14 5.99
C VAL A 14 2.62 -4.75 5.41
N VAL A 15 1.64 -4.04 5.96
CA VAL A 15 1.33 -2.68 5.49
C VAL A 15 2.49 -1.73 5.80
N GLU A 16 3.10 -1.85 6.97
CA GLU A 16 4.28 -1.04 7.30
C GLU A 16 5.44 -1.30 6.35
N LYS A 17 5.66 -2.57 6.01
CA LYS A 17 6.70 -2.94 5.04
C LYS A 17 6.36 -2.41 3.65
N PHE A 18 5.07 -2.40 3.30
CA PHE A 18 4.62 -1.81 2.04
C PHE A 18 5.02 -0.33 1.96
N ILE A 19 4.74 0.45 3.00
CA ILE A 19 5.07 1.87 2.99
C ILE A 19 6.59 2.07 2.92
N SER A 20 7.36 1.26 3.64
CA SER A 20 8.82 1.33 3.58
C SER A 20 9.33 1.04 2.17
N ALA A 21 8.80 -0.01 1.53
CA ALA A 21 9.17 -0.36 0.16
C ALA A 21 8.74 0.72 -0.83
N PHE A 22 7.57 1.31 -0.60
CA PHE A 22 7.06 2.41 -1.41
C PHE A 22 8.02 3.61 -1.34
N ASN A 23 8.44 3.97 -0.13
CA ASN A 23 9.39 5.09 0.06
C ASN A 23 10.72 4.84 -0.63
N SER A 24 11.12 3.59 -0.76
CA SER A 24 12.36 3.21 -1.46
C SER A 24 12.13 3.02 -2.96
N MET A 25 10.88 3.07 -3.42
CA MET A 25 10.51 2.81 -4.81
C MET A 25 11.02 1.45 -5.29
N ASP A 26 10.99 0.46 -4.38
CA ASP A 26 11.48 -0.89 -4.66
C ASP A 26 10.37 -1.73 -5.26
N LYS A 27 10.27 -1.70 -6.59
CA LYS A 27 9.19 -2.39 -7.29
C LYS A 27 9.19 -3.89 -7.08
N ASN A 28 10.36 -4.50 -6.99
CA ASN A 28 10.44 -5.95 -6.77
C ASN A 28 9.86 -6.34 -5.43
N LEU A 29 10.20 -5.58 -4.39
CA LEU A 29 9.68 -5.85 -3.05
C LEU A 29 8.18 -5.56 -2.99
N LEU A 30 7.73 -4.49 -3.62
CA LEU A 30 6.30 -4.17 -3.68
C LEU A 30 5.51 -5.31 -4.33
N ASP A 31 6.03 -5.90 -5.41
CA ASP A 31 5.37 -7.02 -6.07
C ASP A 31 5.36 -8.28 -5.23
N GLN A 32 6.28 -8.41 -4.28
CA GLN A 32 6.27 -9.54 -3.33
C GLN A 32 5.29 -9.33 -2.20
N ILE A 33 5.09 -8.07 -1.80
CA ILE A 33 4.18 -7.72 -0.70
C ILE A 33 2.73 -7.79 -1.15
N TRP A 34 2.46 -7.40 -2.38
CA TRP A 34 1.12 -7.44 -2.96
C TRP A 34 0.85 -8.76 -3.63
N ALA A 35 -0.41 -9.20 -3.57
CA ALA A 35 -0.86 -10.38 -4.29
C ALA A 35 -0.91 -10.09 -5.79
N SER A 36 -0.83 -11.13 -6.60
CA SER A 36 -0.96 -11.04 -8.05
C SER A 36 -2.11 -11.95 -8.49
N PRO A 37 -3.18 -11.41 -9.07
CA PRO A 37 -3.43 -9.99 -9.34
C PRO A 37 -3.84 -9.21 -8.09
N CYS A 38 -3.85 -7.89 -8.19
CA CYS A 38 -4.36 -7.04 -7.14
C CYS A 38 -5.46 -6.13 -7.68
N VAL A 39 -6.30 -5.61 -6.78
CA VAL A 39 -7.50 -4.88 -7.15
C VAL A 39 -7.50 -3.51 -6.49
N PHE A 40 -7.82 -2.48 -7.26
CA PHE A 40 -8.00 -1.13 -6.74
C PHE A 40 -9.46 -0.76 -6.90
N MET A 41 -10.15 -0.61 -5.77
CA MET A 41 -11.53 -0.15 -5.73
C MET A 41 -11.53 1.28 -5.20
N ILE A 42 -11.68 2.22 -6.11
CA ILE A 42 -11.58 3.65 -5.78
C ILE A 42 -12.86 4.33 -6.25
N GLY A 43 -13.64 4.83 -5.27
CA GLY A 43 -14.95 5.37 -5.58
C GLY A 43 -15.82 4.30 -6.22
N ASN A 44 -16.36 4.61 -7.40
CA ASN A 44 -17.19 3.66 -8.13
C ASN A 44 -16.44 2.91 -9.24
N GLN A 45 -15.10 2.96 -9.21
CA GLN A 45 -14.28 2.31 -10.23
C GLN A 45 -13.51 1.14 -9.62
N THR A 46 -13.39 0.07 -10.40
CA THR A 46 -12.63 -1.10 -10.01
C THR A 46 -11.63 -1.41 -11.13
N ASN A 47 -10.37 -1.46 -10.77
CA ASN A 47 -9.31 -1.81 -11.72
C ASN A 47 -8.53 -3.00 -11.18
N VAL A 48 -8.18 -3.92 -12.08
CA VAL A 48 -7.40 -5.11 -11.74
C VAL A 48 -6.05 -5.00 -12.43
N PHE A 49 -4.98 -5.20 -11.67
CA PHE A 49 -3.62 -5.19 -12.19
C PHE A 49 -2.97 -6.53 -11.92
N GLU A 50 -2.18 -7.00 -12.89
CA GLU A 50 -1.46 -8.26 -12.72
C GLU A 50 -0.44 -8.16 -11.59
N LYS A 51 0.23 -7.01 -11.48
CA LYS A 51 1.20 -6.74 -10.42
C LYS A 51 1.00 -5.34 -9.89
N TYR A 52 1.37 -5.13 -8.63
CA TYR A 52 1.30 -3.80 -8.04
C TYR A 52 2.14 -2.79 -8.82
N SER A 53 3.30 -3.21 -9.33
CA SER A 53 4.16 -2.31 -10.10
C SER A 53 3.50 -1.82 -11.40
N ASP A 54 2.47 -2.50 -11.88
CA ASP A 54 1.69 -2.03 -13.03
C ASP A 54 0.71 -0.93 -12.62
N ALA A 55 0.38 -0.85 -11.33
CA ALA A 55 -0.61 0.10 -10.82
C ALA A 55 0.00 1.40 -10.34
N VAL A 56 1.28 1.42 -10.02
CA VAL A 56 1.93 2.61 -9.45
C VAL A 56 2.77 3.31 -10.50
N ASP A 57 2.72 4.63 -10.49
CA ASP A 57 3.51 5.48 -11.38
C ASP A 57 4.39 6.39 -10.53
N PHE A 58 5.60 5.95 -10.23
CA PHE A 58 6.52 6.72 -9.39
C PHE A 58 6.96 8.03 -10.05
N ASN A 59 7.06 8.07 -11.37
CA ASN A 59 7.41 9.32 -12.04
C ASN A 59 6.33 10.37 -11.80
N ASN A 60 5.08 9.98 -11.88
CA ASN A 60 3.97 10.88 -11.61
C ASN A 60 3.98 11.36 -10.17
N ILE A 61 4.28 10.45 -9.22
CA ILE A 61 4.36 10.80 -7.81
C ILE A 61 5.49 11.79 -7.57
N LEU A 62 6.66 11.52 -8.15
CA LEU A 62 7.83 12.40 -7.99
C LEU A 62 7.56 13.79 -8.58
N GLU A 63 6.86 13.86 -9.69
CA GLU A 63 6.48 15.14 -10.31
C GLU A 63 5.57 15.97 -9.43
N SER A 64 4.81 15.32 -8.54
CA SER A 64 3.95 16.03 -7.60
C SER A 64 4.71 16.65 -6.43
N GLY A 65 6.02 16.39 -6.33
CA GLY A 65 6.84 16.89 -5.25
C GLY A 65 7.02 15.93 -4.09
N TRP A 66 6.44 14.74 -4.18
CA TRP A 66 6.54 13.74 -3.12
C TRP A 66 7.98 13.32 -2.87
N LYS A 67 8.30 13.15 -1.58
CA LYS A 67 9.58 12.60 -1.15
C LYS A 67 9.41 11.35 -0.30
N TYR A 68 8.41 11.31 0.58
CA TYR A 68 8.16 10.11 1.38
C TYR A 68 6.73 10.08 1.90
N THR A 69 6.32 8.92 2.35
CA THR A 69 5.00 8.64 2.91
C THR A 69 5.16 8.14 4.34
N LYS A 70 4.26 8.55 5.21
CA LYS A 70 4.28 8.15 6.61
C LYS A 70 2.89 7.71 7.05
N ILE A 71 2.81 6.58 7.74
CA ILE A 71 1.56 6.12 8.35
C ILE A 71 1.34 6.90 9.64
N ASN A 72 0.16 7.48 9.78
CA ASN A 72 -0.22 8.20 10.99
C ASN A 72 -0.90 7.27 11.99
N TRP A 73 -1.76 6.38 11.53
CA TRP A 73 -2.39 5.35 12.35
C TRP A 73 -2.86 4.21 11.46
N ILE A 74 -2.99 3.03 12.09
CA ILE A 74 -3.44 1.82 11.41
C ILE A 74 -4.25 1.00 12.40
N GLU A 75 -5.37 0.46 11.95
CA GLU A 75 -6.24 -0.33 12.83
C GLU A 75 -6.84 -1.52 12.10
N ASP A 76 -7.09 -2.60 12.86
CA ASP A 76 -7.77 -3.77 12.35
C ASP A 76 -9.27 -3.47 12.30
N ARG A 77 -9.90 -3.75 11.16
CA ARG A 77 -11.35 -3.62 11.02
C ARG A 77 -12.03 -4.97 11.01
N TYR A 78 -11.34 -5.98 10.51
CA TYR A 78 -11.84 -7.36 10.51
C TYR A 78 -10.64 -8.29 10.36
N LYS A 79 -10.67 -9.41 11.04
CA LYS A 79 -9.61 -10.40 10.90
C LYS A 79 -10.15 -11.80 11.14
N SER A 80 -9.81 -12.71 10.21
CA SER A 80 -10.03 -14.14 10.35
C SER A 80 -8.70 -14.83 10.09
N GLU A 81 -8.72 -16.16 9.95
CA GLU A 81 -7.48 -16.88 9.65
C GLU A 81 -6.94 -16.55 8.27
N ASP A 82 -7.83 -16.25 7.31
CA ASP A 82 -7.47 -16.11 5.91
C ASP A 82 -7.55 -14.69 5.39
N ILE A 83 -8.31 -13.82 6.05
CA ILE A 83 -8.62 -12.48 5.56
C ILE A 83 -8.45 -11.47 6.67
N CYS A 84 -7.85 -10.34 6.33
CA CYS A 84 -7.74 -9.21 7.24
C CYS A 84 -8.06 -7.94 6.50
N LEU A 85 -8.94 -7.13 7.07
CA LEU A 85 -9.23 -5.79 6.55
C LEU A 85 -8.63 -4.79 7.52
N LEU A 86 -7.71 -3.98 7.02
CA LEU A 86 -7.06 -2.92 7.78
C LEU A 86 -7.50 -1.58 7.24
N ARG A 87 -7.62 -0.63 8.14
CA ARG A 87 -7.84 0.77 7.74
C ARG A 87 -6.69 1.59 8.29
N PHE A 88 -6.14 2.48 7.47
CA PHE A 88 -5.04 3.31 7.93
C PHE A 88 -5.06 4.67 7.24
N ASN A 89 -4.40 5.60 7.90
CA ASN A 89 -4.25 6.97 7.40
C ASN A 89 -2.78 7.21 7.14
N PHE A 90 -2.48 7.85 6.03
CA PHE A 90 -1.10 8.21 5.71
C PHE A 90 -1.03 9.62 5.15
N SER A 91 0.13 10.20 5.33
CA SER A 91 0.46 11.51 4.77
C SER A 91 1.60 11.37 3.78
N ARG A 92 1.57 12.18 2.74
CA ARG A 92 2.66 12.32 1.78
C ARG A 92 3.32 13.66 2.01
N PHE A 93 4.64 13.66 2.03
CA PHE A 93 5.43 14.84 2.32
C PHE A 93 6.36 15.18 1.17
N SER A 94 6.60 16.49 0.96
CA SER A 94 7.48 16.96 -0.08
C SER A 94 8.95 16.95 0.36
N LYS A 95 9.21 17.08 1.65
CA LYS A 95 10.57 17.13 2.19
C LYS A 95 10.63 16.37 3.49
N GLU A 96 11.65 15.52 3.63
CA GLU A 96 11.83 14.77 4.87
C GLU A 96 12.09 15.67 6.06
N GLU A 97 12.92 16.69 5.85
CA GLU A 97 13.36 17.56 6.94
C GLU A 97 12.29 18.53 7.40
N GLU A 98 11.51 19.02 6.47
CA GLU A 98 10.50 20.02 6.78
C GLU A 98 9.11 19.43 6.97
N GLU A 99 8.94 18.18 6.58
CA GLU A 99 7.67 17.48 6.68
C GLU A 99 6.51 18.31 6.13
N GLU A 100 6.72 18.92 4.97
CA GLU A 100 5.64 19.66 4.32
C GLU A 100 4.62 18.67 3.75
N GLU A 101 3.47 18.63 4.37
CA GLU A 101 2.43 17.68 3.98
C GLU A 101 1.77 18.10 2.69
N LEU A 102 1.81 17.18 1.70
CA LEU A 102 1.15 17.39 0.41
C LEU A 102 -0.26 16.85 0.42
N ASN A 103 -0.45 15.66 1.00
CA ASN A 103 -1.72 14.96 0.98
C ASN A 103 -1.89 14.15 2.27
N ASN A 104 -3.15 13.88 2.59
CA ASN A 104 -3.51 13.00 3.70
C ASN A 104 -4.69 12.16 3.24
N TYR A 105 -4.55 10.83 3.33
CA TYR A 105 -5.58 9.91 2.86
C TYR A 105 -5.85 8.83 3.88
N THR A 106 -7.12 8.44 3.97
CA THR A 106 -7.52 7.26 4.73
C THR A 106 -7.95 6.21 3.72
N VAL A 107 -7.36 5.02 3.83
CA VAL A 107 -7.62 3.93 2.91
C VAL A 107 -7.84 2.64 3.68
N SER A 108 -8.39 1.63 2.99
CA SER A 108 -8.45 0.27 3.53
C SER A 108 -7.67 -0.64 2.64
N HIS A 109 -6.99 -1.61 3.25
CA HIS A 109 -6.32 -2.69 2.53
C HIS A 109 -6.95 -4.01 2.94
N LEU A 110 -7.26 -4.82 1.94
CA LEU A 110 -7.68 -6.20 2.16
C LEU A 110 -6.47 -7.09 1.97
N LEU A 111 -6.12 -7.84 3.00
CA LEU A 111 -5.03 -8.80 2.95
C LEU A 111 -5.59 -10.21 2.99
N ARG A 112 -4.90 -11.13 2.33
CA ARG A 112 -5.25 -12.54 2.36
C ARG A 112 -4.03 -13.36 2.70
N MET A 113 -4.25 -14.46 3.41
CA MET A 113 -3.22 -15.45 3.70
C MET A 113 -3.05 -16.31 2.45
N LEU A 114 -1.96 -16.13 1.75
CA LEU A 114 -1.65 -16.88 0.54
C LEU A 114 -0.43 -17.75 0.79
N GLY A 115 -0.65 -19.06 0.84
CA GLY A 115 0.38 -19.96 1.34
C GLY A 115 0.56 -19.72 2.83
N ASP A 116 1.73 -19.29 3.22
CA ASP A 116 2.05 -19.02 4.62
C ASP A 116 2.33 -17.54 4.89
N LYS A 117 1.90 -16.66 3.99
CA LYS A 117 2.18 -15.23 4.13
C LYS A 117 0.95 -14.39 3.85
N TRP A 118 0.82 -13.32 4.63
CA TRP A 118 -0.17 -12.30 4.36
C TRP A 118 0.30 -11.46 3.19
N LYS A 119 -0.60 -11.25 2.22
CA LYS A 119 -0.31 -10.36 1.09
C LYS A 119 -1.47 -9.39 0.89
N ILE A 120 -1.15 -8.17 0.50
CA ILE A 120 -2.16 -7.16 0.23
C ILE A 120 -2.81 -7.50 -1.11
N SER A 121 -4.14 -7.65 -1.12
CA SER A 121 -4.89 -8.03 -2.31
C SER A 121 -5.68 -6.89 -2.92
N ALA A 122 -6.09 -5.92 -2.11
CA ALA A 122 -6.92 -4.84 -2.62
C ALA A 122 -6.67 -3.54 -1.88
N LEU A 123 -6.77 -2.45 -2.63
CA LEU A 123 -6.87 -1.09 -2.10
C LEU A 123 -8.32 -0.66 -2.22
N ILE A 124 -8.88 -0.13 -1.15
CA ILE A 124 -10.26 0.32 -1.10
C ILE A 124 -10.26 1.75 -0.54
N MET A 125 -10.79 2.69 -1.30
CA MET A 125 -10.92 4.07 -0.83
C MET A 125 -12.03 4.78 -1.58
N ASP A 126 -12.52 5.89 -1.01
CA ASP A 126 -13.65 6.60 -1.59
C ASP A 126 -13.31 7.20 -2.94
N GLU A 127 -12.23 7.97 -3.01
CA GLU A 127 -11.76 8.55 -4.26
C GLU A 127 -10.33 9.04 -4.11
N THR A 128 -9.67 9.27 -5.24
CA THR A 128 -8.27 9.70 -5.25
C THR A 128 -8.11 11.17 -5.53
N SER A 129 -9.13 11.98 -5.26
CA SER A 129 -9.07 13.39 -5.61
C SER A 129 -7.71 14.01 -5.29
N GLY A 130 -6.95 14.37 -6.32
CA GLY A 130 -5.62 14.93 -6.17
C GLY A 130 -4.51 13.94 -5.87
N MET A 131 -4.80 12.64 -5.75
CA MET A 131 -3.75 11.65 -5.50
C MET A 131 -2.99 11.34 -6.78
N SER A 132 -1.68 11.53 -6.75
CA SER A 132 -0.80 11.17 -7.86
C SER A 132 -0.34 9.71 -7.75
N GLY A 133 0.09 9.16 -8.86
CA GLY A 133 0.76 7.85 -8.87
C GLY A 133 -0.14 6.65 -9.02
N VAL A 134 -1.46 6.85 -9.14
CA VAL A 134 -2.38 5.74 -9.38
C VAL A 134 -2.64 5.69 -10.89
N ALA A 135 -2.35 4.54 -11.49
CA ALA A 135 -2.53 4.36 -12.94
C ALA A 135 -4.01 4.37 -13.30
N SER A 136 -4.33 4.99 -14.44
CA SER A 136 -5.67 4.98 -14.99
C SER A 136 -5.87 3.81 -15.91
N ARG A 137 -7.13 3.35 -15.95
CA ARG A 137 -7.49 2.26 -16.87
C ARG A 137 -8.62 2.69 -17.76
#